data_53332c330ab1d04081aba6073e085c50
#
_entry.id   53332c330ab1d04081aba6073e085c50
#
_cell.length_a   1.000
_cell.length_b   1.000
_cell.length_c   1.000
_cell.angle_alpha   90.00
_cell.angle_beta   90.00
_cell.angle_gamma   90.00
#
_symmetry.space_group_name_H-M   'P 1'
#
loop_
_entity.id
_entity.type
_entity.pdbx_description
1 polymer ?
#
loop_
_entity_poly.entity_id
_entity_poly.type
_entity_poly.pdbx_seq_one_letter_code
_entity_poly.pdbx_strand_id
1 'polypeptide(L)'
;MSATPGRPISQRPSRPVRQAPDSPEDRGSGVDHESGRFLKRHRRALLAVLVAVAAFGFVYYVFPKIVSLGPTLRRLESGNAWWLALGVFVETLSIGCEVVLLRGVFSRSASRIGWRASYQITLAGGVATKLFATAGAGGVTLTVWALRAAGLGKEEVATGMVCYEILDYAVYMAALAIVGFGLWLGVFSGHAPVGVTLIPAAFGAGVIACVLSMGVADAPVERFLGRRAHRSTGRRQRWWRRAATAPRALRSGLGAALVIVRRRDPALLGVLGAWGFDIAALWASFRAFGQSPPGGVLVMGYYVGTLANTLPLPGGIGGVEGGMIGAFLAFGVNGPLTILAVLAYRTISYWLPTVPGAVAYVQLRHTVAGWRTETTDRGPHPAIALDASSDAPP
;
A
#
# COMPACT_ATOMS: atom_id res chain seq x y z
N MET A 1 39.30 -95.63 -11.07
CA MET A 1 38.98 -94.58 -10.13
C MET A 1 39.61 -93.33 -10.67
N SER A 2 38.96 -92.61 -11.53
CA SER A 2 39.45 -91.36 -12.07
C SER A 2 38.23 -90.57 -12.52
N ALA A 3 37.97 -89.46 -11.87
CA ALA A 3 36.91 -88.53 -12.21
C ALA A 3 37.42 -87.48 -13.21
N THR A 4 36.72 -87.32 -14.31
CA THR A 4 37.01 -86.38 -15.38
C THR A 4 36.25 -85.03 -15.07
N PRO A 5 36.89 -83.90 -15.21
CA PRO A 5 36.19 -82.60 -14.96
C PRO A 5 35.43 -82.09 -16.21
N GLY A 6 34.23 -81.54 -15.99
CA GLY A 6 33.37 -81.05 -17.03
C GLY A 6 33.79 -79.67 -17.61
N ARG A 7 33.50 -79.50 -18.89
CA ARG A 7 33.75 -78.33 -19.68
C ARG A 7 32.78 -77.19 -19.29
N PRO A 8 33.19 -75.91 -19.30
CA PRO A 8 32.30 -74.76 -19.09
C PRO A 8 31.49 -74.42 -20.35
N ILE A 9 30.22 -74.06 -20.12
CA ILE A 9 29.26 -73.69 -21.15
C ILE A 9 29.53 -72.20 -21.57
N SER A 10 29.75 -72.03 -22.90
CA SER A 10 29.95 -70.71 -23.50
C SER A 10 28.68 -69.89 -23.42
N GLN A 11 28.75 -68.74 -22.78
CA GLN A 11 27.69 -67.72 -22.81
C GLN A 11 27.66 -66.96 -24.16
N ARG A 12 26.53 -67.01 -24.86
CA ARG A 12 26.27 -66.20 -26.04
C ARG A 12 26.03 -64.75 -25.62
N PRO A 13 26.56 -63.73 -26.35
CA PRO A 13 26.26 -62.36 -26.09
C PRO A 13 24.81 -62.06 -26.49
N SER A 14 24.07 -61.44 -25.57
CA SER A 14 22.70 -60.91 -25.77
C SER A 14 22.69 -59.71 -26.74
N ARG A 15 21.83 -59.79 -27.77
CA ARG A 15 21.58 -58.71 -28.72
C ARG A 15 21.03 -57.47 -27.98
N PRO A 16 21.40 -56.23 -28.34
CA PRO A 16 20.79 -55.03 -27.78
C PRO A 16 19.33 -54.94 -28.23
N VAL A 17 18.44 -54.73 -27.27
CA VAL A 17 17.03 -54.43 -27.47
C VAL A 17 16.92 -53.05 -28.12
N ARG A 18 16.32 -53.00 -29.32
CA ARG A 18 15.92 -51.75 -29.98
C ARG A 18 14.90 -51.03 -29.09
N GLN A 19 15.28 -49.90 -28.53
CA GLN A 19 14.32 -48.99 -27.89
C GLN A 19 13.33 -48.46 -28.92
N ALA A 20 12.04 -48.54 -28.61
CA ALA A 20 10.95 -47.96 -29.38
C ALA A 20 11.04 -46.42 -29.36
N PRO A 21 10.56 -45.73 -30.41
CA PRO A 21 10.63 -44.27 -30.47
C PRO A 21 9.76 -43.61 -29.38
N ASP A 22 10.33 -42.58 -28.79
CA ASP A 22 9.72 -41.74 -27.75
C ASP A 22 8.32 -41.27 -28.10
N SER A 23 7.41 -41.46 -27.16
CA SER A 23 6.03 -41.00 -27.24
C SER A 23 5.94 -39.43 -27.28
N PRO A 24 4.94 -38.87 -27.95
CA PRO A 24 4.83 -37.40 -28.15
C PRO A 24 4.63 -36.55 -26.88
N GLU A 25 4.46 -37.18 -25.72
CA GLU A 25 4.19 -36.47 -24.45
C GLU A 25 5.41 -35.80 -23.79
N ASP A 26 6.62 -36.17 -24.19
CA ASP A 26 7.86 -35.67 -23.53
C ASP A 26 8.39 -34.37 -24.16
N ARG A 27 7.80 -33.88 -25.25
CA ARG A 27 8.20 -32.61 -25.90
C ARG A 27 7.57 -31.37 -25.29
N GLY A 28 6.56 -31.49 -24.42
CA GLY A 28 5.84 -30.35 -23.80
C GLY A 28 6.51 -29.81 -22.53
N SER A 29 7.33 -30.59 -21.83
CA SER A 29 7.89 -30.17 -20.52
C SER A 29 9.16 -29.32 -20.62
N GLY A 30 9.86 -29.36 -21.75
CA GLY A 30 11.12 -28.64 -21.97
C GLY A 30 10.95 -27.13 -22.15
N VAL A 31 9.87 -26.70 -22.80
CA VAL A 31 9.65 -25.29 -23.16
C VAL A 31 9.24 -24.44 -21.95
N ASP A 32 8.51 -25.01 -20.99
CA ASP A 32 8.08 -24.30 -19.77
C ASP A 32 9.20 -24.12 -18.74
N HIS A 33 10.19 -25.01 -18.70
CA HIS A 33 11.35 -24.92 -17.83
C HIS A 33 12.41 -23.92 -18.32
N GLU A 34 12.52 -23.73 -19.63
CA GLU A 34 13.47 -22.77 -20.23
C GLU A 34 12.98 -21.34 -20.09
N SER A 35 11.68 -21.09 -20.31
CA SER A 35 11.05 -19.78 -20.13
C SER A 35 11.18 -19.27 -18.70
N GLY A 36 11.03 -20.13 -17.71
CA GLY A 36 11.16 -19.78 -16.29
C GLY A 36 12.60 -19.45 -15.86
N ARG A 37 13.60 -20.10 -16.49
CA ARG A 37 15.03 -19.84 -16.24
C ARG A 37 15.51 -18.57 -16.94
N PHE A 38 15.02 -18.30 -18.15
CA PHE A 38 15.31 -17.08 -18.90
C PHE A 38 14.81 -15.83 -18.15
N LEU A 39 13.57 -15.84 -17.63
CA LEU A 39 13.03 -14.74 -16.82
C LEU A 39 13.80 -14.54 -15.50
N LYS A 40 14.25 -15.61 -14.82
CA LYS A 40 15.04 -15.50 -13.59
C LYS A 40 16.44 -14.93 -13.84
N ARG A 41 17.08 -15.29 -14.95
CA ARG A 41 18.42 -14.82 -15.33
C ARG A 41 18.42 -13.34 -15.71
N HIS A 42 17.36 -12.88 -16.38
CA HIS A 42 17.23 -11.49 -16.86
C HIS A 42 16.49 -10.57 -15.87
N ARG A 43 15.96 -11.09 -14.77
CA ARG A 43 15.26 -10.29 -13.76
C ARG A 43 16.13 -9.16 -13.18
N ARG A 44 17.42 -9.41 -12.99
CA ARG A 44 18.37 -8.38 -12.52
C ARG A 44 18.63 -7.33 -13.61
N ALA A 45 18.75 -7.74 -14.86
CA ALA A 45 18.90 -6.83 -16.00
C ALA A 45 17.61 -6.02 -16.24
N LEU A 46 16.44 -6.65 -16.17
CA LEU A 46 15.14 -5.97 -16.27
C LEU A 46 14.93 -4.98 -15.12
N LEU A 47 15.30 -5.33 -13.89
CA LEU A 47 15.25 -4.41 -12.75
C LEU A 47 16.26 -3.25 -12.93
N ALA A 48 17.46 -3.53 -13.41
CA ALA A 48 18.46 -2.51 -13.69
C ALA A 48 17.99 -1.56 -14.79
N VAL A 49 17.41 -2.07 -15.88
CA VAL A 49 16.81 -1.26 -16.96
C VAL A 49 15.63 -0.44 -16.44
N LEU A 50 14.74 -1.04 -15.63
CA LEU A 50 13.61 -0.33 -15.02
C LEU A 50 14.07 0.79 -14.10
N VAL A 51 15.09 0.53 -13.26
CA VAL A 51 15.70 1.54 -12.38
C VAL A 51 16.40 2.61 -13.18
N ALA A 52 17.12 2.24 -14.25
CA ALA A 52 17.78 3.20 -15.14
C ALA A 52 16.78 4.08 -15.90
N VAL A 53 15.68 3.50 -16.41
CA VAL A 53 14.58 4.24 -17.05
C VAL A 53 13.87 5.16 -16.05
N ALA A 54 13.62 4.68 -14.82
CA ALA A 54 13.04 5.49 -13.77
C ALA A 54 13.98 6.63 -13.34
N ALA A 55 15.28 6.35 -13.18
CA ALA A 55 16.29 7.35 -12.87
C ALA A 55 16.48 8.36 -14.02
N PHE A 56 16.49 7.90 -15.27
CA PHE A 56 16.55 8.76 -16.45
C PHE A 56 15.28 9.62 -16.58
N GLY A 57 14.11 9.04 -16.39
CA GLY A 57 12.85 9.79 -16.35
C GLY A 57 12.83 10.81 -15.20
N PHE A 58 13.33 10.45 -14.03
CA PHE A 58 13.50 11.37 -12.91
C PHE A 58 14.44 12.52 -13.26
N VAL A 59 15.64 12.23 -13.79
CA VAL A 59 16.63 13.24 -14.19
C VAL A 59 16.10 14.10 -15.33
N TYR A 60 15.44 13.51 -16.32
CA TYR A 60 14.95 14.24 -17.50
C TYR A 60 13.71 15.09 -17.23
N TYR A 61 12.76 14.59 -16.40
CA TYR A 61 11.51 15.29 -16.10
C TYR A 61 11.53 16.11 -14.82
N VAL A 62 12.23 15.65 -13.79
CA VAL A 62 12.21 16.27 -12.46
C VAL A 62 13.38 17.25 -12.29
N PHE A 63 14.57 16.89 -12.76
CA PHE A 63 15.75 17.72 -12.63
C PHE A 63 15.64 19.08 -13.36
N PRO A 64 15.13 19.18 -14.61
CA PRO A 64 14.89 20.50 -15.24
C PRO A 64 13.84 21.33 -14.51
N LYS A 65 12.82 20.69 -13.92
CA LYS A 65 11.83 21.39 -13.08
C LYS A 65 12.44 21.89 -11.78
N ILE A 66 13.36 21.15 -11.17
CA ILE A 66 14.13 21.59 -10.00
C ILE A 66 15.07 22.74 -10.38
N VAL A 67 15.73 22.68 -11.50
CA VAL A 67 16.64 23.75 -11.98
C VAL A 67 15.87 24.99 -12.44
N SER A 68 14.71 24.82 -13.09
CA SER A 68 13.81 25.94 -13.45
C SER A 68 13.09 26.55 -12.24
N LEU A 69 13.17 25.92 -11.08
CA LEU A 69 12.66 26.44 -9.80
C LEU A 69 13.56 27.53 -9.19
N GLY A 70 14.74 27.83 -9.74
CA GLY A 70 15.60 28.89 -9.22
C GLY A 70 14.86 30.23 -8.99
N PRO A 71 14.09 30.76 -9.95
CA PRO A 71 13.23 31.93 -9.72
C PRO A 71 12.06 31.66 -8.77
N THR A 72 11.54 30.44 -8.74
CA THR A 72 10.42 30.04 -7.88
C THR A 72 10.91 29.79 -6.45
N LEU A 73 12.10 29.23 -6.26
CA LEU A 73 12.76 29.07 -4.96
C LEU A 73 13.04 30.43 -4.29
N ARG A 74 13.51 31.43 -5.07
CA ARG A 74 13.64 32.81 -4.55
C ARG A 74 12.31 33.42 -4.16
N ARG A 75 11.21 33.02 -4.78
CA ARG A 75 9.86 33.43 -4.40
C ARG A 75 9.30 32.61 -3.22
N LEU A 76 9.77 31.39 -2.99
CA LEU A 76 9.50 30.63 -1.76
C LEU A 76 10.11 31.31 -0.54
N GLU A 77 11.28 31.96 -0.69
CA GLU A 77 11.89 32.81 0.36
C GLU A 77 11.02 34.01 0.73
N SER A 78 10.13 34.48 -0.16
CA SER A 78 9.16 35.56 0.12
C SER A 78 7.93 35.08 0.91
N GLY A 79 7.79 33.77 1.13
CA GLY A 79 6.70 33.21 1.94
C GLY A 79 6.85 33.60 3.40
N ASN A 80 5.72 33.89 4.06
CA ASN A 80 5.72 34.21 5.48
C ASN A 80 6.14 32.98 6.30
N ALA A 81 7.32 33.07 6.92
CA ALA A 81 7.98 31.96 7.67
C ALA A 81 7.10 31.41 8.80
N TRP A 82 6.27 32.26 9.43
CA TRP A 82 5.37 31.83 10.50
C TRP A 82 4.31 30.82 9.97
N TRP A 83 3.72 31.10 8.82
CA TRP A 83 2.75 30.19 8.22
C TRP A 83 3.38 28.88 7.73
N LEU A 84 4.61 28.94 7.21
CA LEU A 84 5.36 27.73 6.83
C LEU A 84 5.72 26.91 8.07
N ALA A 85 6.16 27.54 9.16
CA ALA A 85 6.41 26.85 10.44
C ALA A 85 5.14 26.21 11.00
N LEU A 86 3.99 26.91 10.92
CA LEU A 86 2.70 26.33 11.29
C LEU A 86 2.37 25.12 10.39
N GLY A 87 2.65 25.20 9.08
CA GLY A 87 2.49 24.09 8.16
C GLY A 87 3.30 22.85 8.59
N VAL A 88 4.57 23.03 8.95
CA VAL A 88 5.43 21.95 9.48
C VAL A 88 4.89 21.38 10.78
N PHE A 89 4.40 22.22 11.67
CA PHE A 89 3.84 21.79 12.94
C PHE A 89 2.57 20.95 12.76
N VAL A 90 1.61 21.42 11.97
CA VAL A 90 0.37 20.67 11.73
C VAL A 90 0.61 19.39 10.93
N GLU A 91 1.59 19.37 10.02
CA GLU A 91 2.02 18.14 9.33
C GLU A 91 2.60 17.12 10.31
N THR A 92 3.37 17.56 11.28
CA THR A 92 3.87 16.67 12.36
C THR A 92 2.71 16.08 13.16
N LEU A 93 1.66 16.86 13.43
CA LEU A 93 0.44 16.37 14.07
C LEU A 93 -0.31 15.36 13.17
N SER A 94 -0.38 15.61 11.85
CA SER A 94 -0.96 14.69 10.88
C SER A 94 -0.30 13.31 10.96
N ILE A 95 1.03 13.26 10.92
CA ILE A 95 1.80 12.01 11.08
C ILE A 95 1.53 11.36 12.44
N GLY A 96 1.45 12.15 13.51
CA GLY A 96 1.07 11.66 14.84
C GLY A 96 -0.32 10.98 14.85
N CYS A 97 -1.26 11.56 14.12
CA CYS A 97 -2.62 11.01 13.96
C CYS A 97 -2.62 9.71 13.15
N GLU A 98 -1.80 9.57 12.12
CA GLU A 98 -1.59 8.29 11.41
C GLU A 98 -1.06 7.20 12.34
N VAL A 99 -0.12 7.53 13.23
CA VAL A 99 0.39 6.61 14.26
C VAL A 99 -0.73 6.17 15.21
N VAL A 100 -1.61 7.10 15.62
CA VAL A 100 -2.80 6.78 16.44
C VAL A 100 -3.73 5.84 15.71
N LEU A 101 -3.99 6.08 14.42
CA LEU A 101 -4.83 5.20 13.58
C LEU A 101 -4.25 3.79 13.51
N LEU A 102 -2.97 3.65 13.13
CA LEU A 102 -2.31 2.34 13.02
C LEU A 102 -2.37 1.60 14.35
N ARG A 103 -2.03 2.29 15.45
CA ARG A 103 -2.09 1.73 16.79
C ARG A 103 -3.50 1.31 17.17
N GLY A 104 -4.52 2.13 16.92
CA GLY A 104 -5.91 1.83 17.23
C GLY A 104 -6.42 0.57 16.54
N VAL A 105 -6.01 0.35 15.30
CA VAL A 105 -6.36 -0.85 14.53
C VAL A 105 -5.65 -2.10 15.07
N PHE A 106 -4.36 -2.04 15.40
CA PHE A 106 -3.54 -3.23 15.68
C PHE A 106 -3.16 -3.45 17.14
N SER A 107 -3.32 -2.48 18.04
CA SER A 107 -2.87 -2.61 19.44
C SER A 107 -3.62 -3.68 20.24
N ARG A 108 -4.83 -4.03 19.82
CA ARG A 108 -5.65 -5.07 20.49
C ARG A 108 -5.20 -6.47 20.17
N SER A 109 -4.45 -6.62 19.07
CA SER A 109 -4.08 -7.90 18.51
C SER A 109 -2.65 -8.32 18.86
N ALA A 110 -1.76 -7.40 19.23
CA ALA A 110 -0.39 -7.75 19.59
C ALA A 110 0.18 -6.83 20.67
N SER A 111 0.64 -7.44 21.75
CA SER A 111 1.30 -6.74 22.86
C SER A 111 2.60 -6.04 22.46
N ARG A 112 3.25 -6.47 21.38
CA ARG A 112 4.52 -5.90 20.88
C ARG A 112 4.35 -4.60 20.08
N ILE A 113 3.13 -4.25 19.65
CA ILE A 113 2.85 -3.03 18.90
C ILE A 113 2.55 -1.88 19.88
N GLY A 114 3.61 -1.41 20.54
CA GLY A 114 3.59 -0.19 21.35
C GLY A 114 3.69 1.08 20.49
N TRP A 115 3.67 2.25 21.12
CA TRP A 115 3.81 3.55 20.45
C TRP A 115 5.06 3.66 19.58
N ARG A 116 6.20 3.17 20.08
CA ARG A 116 7.46 3.18 19.35
C ARG A 116 7.41 2.37 18.06
N ALA A 117 6.85 1.15 18.14
CA ALA A 117 6.72 0.29 16.96
C ALA A 117 5.73 0.89 15.95
N SER A 118 4.59 1.42 16.42
CA SER A 118 3.60 2.08 15.56
C SER A 118 4.20 3.28 14.82
N TYR A 119 4.95 4.15 15.53
CA TYR A 119 5.68 5.26 14.94
C TYR A 119 6.67 4.80 13.85
N GLN A 120 7.50 3.80 14.17
CA GLN A 120 8.48 3.26 13.21
C GLN A 120 7.81 2.66 11.97
N ILE A 121 6.71 1.91 12.16
CA ILE A 121 5.97 1.27 11.06
C ILE A 121 5.31 2.32 10.17
N THR A 122 4.64 3.32 10.75
CA THR A 122 3.96 4.38 10.00
C THR A 122 4.94 5.19 9.17
N LEU A 123 6.00 5.73 9.77
CA LEU A 123 6.97 6.55 9.06
C LEU A 123 7.77 5.76 8.02
N ALA A 124 8.24 4.56 8.37
CA ALA A 124 8.96 3.71 7.42
C ALA A 124 8.05 3.25 6.27
N GLY A 125 6.78 2.95 6.55
CA GLY A 125 5.77 2.62 5.56
C GLY A 125 5.50 3.79 4.60
N GLY A 126 5.36 5.01 5.13
CA GLY A 126 5.19 6.23 4.35
C GLY A 126 6.36 6.46 3.37
N VAL A 127 7.60 6.33 3.86
CA VAL A 127 8.79 6.43 2.98
C VAL A 127 8.82 5.32 1.93
N ALA A 128 8.51 4.08 2.33
CA ALA A 128 8.46 2.97 1.37
C ALA A 128 7.40 3.21 0.28
N THR A 129 6.25 3.79 0.62
CA THR A 129 5.22 4.20 -0.35
C THR A 129 5.75 5.26 -1.33
N LYS A 130 6.51 6.24 -0.82
CA LYS A 130 7.07 7.34 -1.63
C LYS A 130 8.20 6.88 -2.55
N LEU A 131 9.07 5.96 -2.08
CA LEU A 131 10.23 5.49 -2.85
C LEU A 131 9.87 4.45 -3.92
N PHE A 132 8.86 3.63 -3.69
CA PHE A 132 8.47 2.58 -4.65
C PHE A 132 7.30 3.05 -5.51
N ALA A 133 7.51 3.10 -6.83
CA ALA A 133 6.51 3.44 -7.86
C ALA A 133 5.42 2.37 -8.02
N THR A 134 4.80 1.93 -6.92
CA THR A 134 3.89 0.78 -6.91
C THR A 134 2.50 1.12 -6.37
N ALA A 135 2.02 2.35 -6.59
CA ALA A 135 0.69 2.80 -6.13
C ALA A 135 0.42 2.42 -4.66
N GLY A 136 1.37 2.71 -3.75
CA GLY A 136 1.23 2.44 -2.30
C GLY A 136 1.66 1.05 -1.84
N ALA A 137 1.86 0.08 -2.74
CA ALA A 137 2.16 -1.31 -2.36
C ALA A 137 3.48 -1.47 -1.56
N GLY A 138 4.43 -0.52 -1.70
CA GLY A 138 5.68 -0.53 -0.95
C GLY A 138 5.46 -0.39 0.56
N GLY A 139 4.66 0.59 0.96
CA GLY A 139 4.31 0.81 2.37
C GLY A 139 3.49 -0.33 2.97
N VAL A 140 2.45 -0.78 2.24
CA VAL A 140 1.65 -1.94 2.65
C VAL A 140 2.52 -3.17 2.88
N THR A 141 3.44 -3.47 1.95
CA THR A 141 4.34 -4.64 2.06
C THR A 141 5.24 -4.54 3.29
N LEU A 142 5.81 -3.35 3.56
CA LEU A 142 6.65 -3.12 4.72
C LEU A 142 5.86 -3.22 6.03
N THR A 143 4.67 -2.64 6.08
CA THR A 143 3.77 -2.70 7.23
C THR A 143 3.38 -4.15 7.54
N VAL A 144 2.95 -4.91 6.52
CA VAL A 144 2.62 -6.34 6.67
C VAL A 144 3.83 -7.13 7.17
N TRP A 145 5.03 -6.87 6.64
CA TRP A 145 6.25 -7.54 7.09
C TRP A 145 6.55 -7.26 8.57
N ALA A 146 6.43 -6.01 9.01
CA ALA A 146 6.68 -5.63 10.39
C ALA A 146 5.63 -6.22 11.35
N LEU A 147 4.34 -6.16 10.99
CA LEU A 147 3.25 -6.73 11.78
C LEU A 147 3.39 -8.26 11.92
N ARG A 148 3.76 -8.93 10.83
CA ARG A 148 4.04 -10.37 10.87
C ARG A 148 5.24 -10.71 11.76
N ALA A 149 6.29 -9.91 11.71
CA ALA A 149 7.46 -10.07 12.59
C ALA A 149 7.13 -9.79 14.06
N ALA A 150 6.14 -8.95 14.35
CA ALA A 150 5.62 -8.73 15.69
C ALA A 150 4.79 -9.90 16.25
N GLY A 151 4.52 -10.93 15.42
CA GLY A 151 3.83 -12.17 15.83
C GLY A 151 2.35 -12.26 15.45
N LEU A 152 1.78 -11.27 14.74
CA LEU A 152 0.38 -11.33 14.31
C LEU A 152 0.14 -12.43 13.27
N GLY A 153 -1.04 -13.06 13.34
CA GLY A 153 -1.52 -14.05 12.37
C GLY A 153 -1.70 -13.45 10.95
N LYS A 154 -1.65 -14.28 9.90
CA LYS A 154 -1.85 -13.81 8.52
C LYS A 154 -3.22 -13.19 8.31
N GLU A 155 -4.26 -13.82 8.85
CA GLU A 155 -5.64 -13.37 8.72
C GLU A 155 -5.89 -12.08 9.50
N GLU A 156 -5.29 -11.98 10.67
CA GLU A 156 -5.36 -10.81 11.54
C GLU A 156 -4.71 -9.58 10.88
N VAL A 157 -3.50 -9.74 10.32
CA VAL A 157 -2.83 -8.68 9.56
C VAL A 157 -3.65 -8.30 8.34
N ALA A 158 -4.20 -9.26 7.60
CA ALA A 158 -5.02 -8.98 6.43
C ALA A 158 -6.30 -8.20 6.81
N THR A 159 -7.02 -8.64 7.85
CA THR A 159 -8.22 -7.96 8.35
C THR A 159 -7.90 -6.55 8.86
N GLY A 160 -6.83 -6.40 9.64
CA GLY A 160 -6.41 -5.10 10.17
C GLY A 160 -5.98 -4.13 9.07
N MET A 161 -5.20 -4.59 8.06
CA MET A 161 -4.81 -3.76 6.92
C MET A 161 -6.04 -3.31 6.11
N VAL A 162 -6.98 -4.23 5.83
CA VAL A 162 -8.21 -3.86 5.12
C VAL A 162 -9.05 -2.89 5.96
N CYS A 163 -9.13 -3.08 7.28
CA CYS A 163 -9.81 -2.15 8.19
C CYS A 163 -9.14 -0.75 8.15
N TYR A 164 -7.81 -0.68 8.19
CA TYR A 164 -7.03 0.55 8.11
C TYR A 164 -7.34 1.30 6.80
N GLU A 165 -7.24 0.63 5.66
CA GLU A 165 -7.52 1.20 4.35
C GLU A 165 -8.99 1.65 4.20
N ILE A 166 -9.96 0.86 4.72
CA ILE A 166 -11.38 1.24 4.70
C ILE A 166 -11.60 2.53 5.49
N LEU A 167 -11.02 2.67 6.69
CA LEU A 167 -11.17 3.88 7.49
C LEU A 167 -10.54 5.08 6.80
N ASP A 168 -9.36 4.92 6.23
CA ASP A 168 -8.64 5.97 5.54
C ASP A 168 -9.38 6.45 4.29
N TYR A 169 -9.72 5.53 3.38
CA TYR A 169 -10.45 5.85 2.16
C TYR A 169 -11.91 6.27 2.41
N ALA A 170 -12.55 5.82 3.50
CA ALA A 170 -13.91 6.25 3.83
C ALA A 170 -13.97 7.76 4.13
N VAL A 171 -12.99 8.29 4.88
CA VAL A 171 -12.90 9.74 5.14
C VAL A 171 -12.64 10.49 3.85
N TYR A 172 -11.71 10.01 3.03
CA TYR A 172 -11.39 10.59 1.73
C TYR A 172 -12.62 10.65 0.80
N MET A 173 -13.29 9.50 0.59
CA MET A 173 -14.46 9.42 -0.30
C MET A 173 -15.66 10.19 0.24
N ALA A 174 -15.86 10.21 1.56
CA ALA A 174 -16.91 10.99 2.19
C ALA A 174 -16.66 12.49 2.03
N ALA A 175 -15.41 12.94 2.20
CA ALA A 175 -15.06 14.33 1.99
C ALA A 175 -15.28 14.78 0.54
N LEU A 176 -14.85 13.96 -0.46
CA LEU A 176 -15.15 14.22 -1.88
C LEU A 176 -16.65 14.34 -2.13
N ALA A 177 -17.45 13.41 -1.60
CA ALA A 177 -18.90 13.41 -1.80
C ALA A 177 -19.55 14.63 -1.12
N ILE A 178 -19.31 14.83 0.18
CA ILE A 178 -19.96 15.89 0.97
C ILE A 178 -19.56 17.27 0.46
N VAL A 179 -18.26 17.52 0.28
CA VAL A 179 -17.77 18.84 -0.12
C VAL A 179 -18.07 19.11 -1.59
N GLY A 180 -17.93 18.11 -2.45
CA GLY A 180 -18.22 18.28 -3.87
C GLY A 180 -19.70 18.53 -4.15
N PHE A 181 -20.63 17.78 -3.52
CA PHE A 181 -22.06 18.06 -3.61
C PHE A 181 -22.42 19.39 -2.92
N GLY A 182 -21.80 19.69 -1.77
CA GLY A 182 -22.03 20.95 -1.05
C GLY A 182 -21.62 22.19 -1.85
N LEU A 183 -20.50 22.14 -2.59
CA LEU A 183 -20.10 23.18 -3.53
C LEU A 183 -21.07 23.29 -4.71
N TRP A 184 -21.46 22.16 -5.29
CA TRP A 184 -22.40 22.14 -6.41
C TRP A 184 -23.79 22.68 -6.03
N LEU A 185 -24.28 22.39 -4.82
CA LEU A 185 -25.54 22.90 -4.29
C LEU A 185 -25.46 24.35 -3.77
N GLY A 186 -24.26 24.97 -3.78
CA GLY A 186 -24.06 26.32 -3.26
C GLY A 186 -24.07 26.43 -1.72
N VAL A 187 -23.98 25.30 -1.00
CA VAL A 187 -23.88 25.28 0.47
C VAL A 187 -22.54 25.84 0.92
N PHE A 188 -21.46 25.51 0.18
CA PHE A 188 -20.13 26.04 0.41
C PHE A 188 -19.82 27.15 -0.60
N SER A 189 -19.15 28.21 -0.13
CA SER A 189 -18.73 29.33 -0.97
C SER A 189 -17.62 28.92 -1.92
N GLY A 190 -17.71 29.31 -3.19
CA GLY A 190 -16.71 29.10 -4.22
C GLY A 190 -17.32 28.91 -5.60
N HIS A 191 -16.51 29.13 -6.65
CA HIS A 191 -16.91 28.75 -8.01
C HIS A 191 -16.90 27.23 -8.13
N ALA A 192 -17.94 26.64 -8.68
CA ALA A 192 -18.17 25.19 -8.65
C ALA A 192 -18.27 24.56 -10.05
N PRO A 193 -17.16 24.45 -10.81
CA PRO A 193 -17.21 23.77 -12.11
C PRO A 193 -17.57 22.30 -11.94
N VAL A 194 -18.52 21.81 -12.73
CA VAL A 194 -19.05 20.43 -12.67
C VAL A 194 -17.93 19.37 -12.72
N GLY A 195 -16.91 19.59 -13.54
CA GLY A 195 -15.82 18.64 -13.73
C GLY A 195 -14.98 18.35 -12.48
N VAL A 196 -14.77 19.35 -11.63
CA VAL A 196 -13.96 19.23 -10.40
C VAL A 196 -14.78 19.18 -9.12
N THR A 197 -16.12 19.23 -9.22
CA THR A 197 -17.05 19.12 -8.08
C THR A 197 -17.90 17.85 -8.19
N LEU A 198 -18.81 17.80 -9.18
CA LEU A 198 -19.82 16.76 -9.27
C LEU A 198 -19.21 15.39 -9.66
N ILE A 199 -18.25 15.37 -10.60
CA ILE A 199 -17.64 14.10 -11.03
C ILE A 199 -16.88 13.42 -9.88
N PRO A 200 -15.95 14.11 -9.15
CA PRO A 200 -15.31 13.50 -7.99
C PRO A 200 -16.28 13.16 -6.86
N ALA A 201 -17.33 13.97 -6.65
CA ALA A 201 -18.36 13.70 -5.65
C ALA A 201 -19.14 12.42 -5.96
N ALA A 202 -19.59 12.27 -7.21
CA ALA A 202 -20.27 11.06 -7.67
C ALA A 202 -19.37 9.83 -7.59
N PHE A 203 -18.07 9.98 -7.92
CA PHE A 203 -17.08 8.93 -7.77
C PHE A 203 -16.94 8.51 -6.30
N GLY A 204 -16.75 9.47 -5.37
CA GLY A 204 -16.65 9.18 -3.93
C GLY A 204 -17.89 8.49 -3.38
N ALA A 205 -19.09 9.01 -3.70
CA ALA A 205 -20.36 8.39 -3.30
C ALA A 205 -20.53 6.97 -3.89
N GLY A 206 -20.15 6.78 -5.15
CA GLY A 206 -20.19 5.48 -5.82
C GLY A 206 -19.27 4.45 -5.20
N VAL A 207 -18.05 4.83 -4.83
CA VAL A 207 -17.10 3.96 -4.12
C VAL A 207 -17.65 3.55 -2.74
N ILE A 208 -18.18 4.50 -1.98
CA ILE A 208 -18.81 4.20 -0.66
C ILE A 208 -19.97 3.22 -0.84
N ALA A 209 -20.88 3.49 -1.77
CA ALA A 209 -22.02 2.63 -2.06
C ALA A 209 -21.58 1.22 -2.48
N CYS A 210 -20.54 1.11 -3.32
CA CYS A 210 -19.97 -0.16 -3.74
C CYS A 210 -19.38 -0.95 -2.56
N VAL A 211 -18.58 -0.32 -1.69
CA VAL A 211 -17.97 -0.99 -0.53
C VAL A 211 -19.07 -1.45 0.45
N LEU A 212 -20.05 -0.62 0.72
CA LEU A 212 -21.17 -0.98 1.59
C LEU A 212 -22.02 -2.11 1.00
N SER A 213 -22.31 -2.08 -0.30
CA SER A 213 -23.06 -3.14 -0.96
C SER A 213 -22.32 -4.49 -0.94
N MET A 214 -20.99 -4.48 -1.11
CA MET A 214 -20.15 -5.68 -0.98
C MET A 214 -20.14 -6.23 0.45
N GLY A 215 -20.28 -5.37 1.46
CA GLY A 215 -20.39 -5.77 2.86
C GLY A 215 -21.72 -6.48 3.18
N VAL A 216 -22.80 -6.09 2.49
CA VAL A 216 -24.17 -6.61 2.71
C VAL A 216 -24.47 -7.80 1.77
N ALA A 217 -23.88 -7.84 0.58
CA ALA A 217 -24.14 -8.88 -0.41
C ALA A 217 -23.61 -10.25 0.05
N ASP A 218 -24.53 -11.11 0.50
CA ASP A 218 -24.24 -12.49 0.86
C ASP A 218 -23.88 -13.35 -0.35
N ALA A 219 -22.78 -14.10 -0.19
CA ALA A 219 -22.47 -15.34 -0.90
C ALA A 219 -22.48 -15.44 -2.46
N PRO A 220 -23.12 -14.63 -3.31
CA PRO A 220 -23.11 -14.90 -4.74
C PRO A 220 -21.72 -14.69 -5.35
N VAL A 221 -20.99 -13.67 -4.92
CA VAL A 221 -19.64 -13.36 -5.43
C VAL A 221 -18.64 -14.42 -4.98
N GLU A 222 -18.66 -14.83 -3.70
CA GLU A 222 -17.79 -15.90 -3.20
C GLU A 222 -18.06 -17.23 -3.91
N ARG A 223 -19.34 -17.57 -4.10
CA ARG A 223 -19.76 -18.78 -4.83
C ARG A 223 -19.36 -18.74 -6.32
N PHE A 224 -19.44 -17.58 -6.95
CA PHE A 224 -19.03 -17.42 -8.34
C PHE A 224 -17.50 -17.56 -8.49
N LEU A 225 -16.73 -16.86 -7.65
CA LEU A 225 -15.26 -16.92 -7.65
C LEU A 225 -14.76 -18.32 -7.28
N GLY A 226 -15.38 -18.96 -6.29
CA GLY A 226 -15.08 -20.33 -5.89
C GLY A 226 -15.31 -21.33 -7.01
N ARG A 227 -16.46 -21.24 -7.72
CA ARG A 227 -16.77 -22.08 -8.90
C ARG A 227 -15.76 -21.89 -10.01
N ARG A 228 -15.32 -20.65 -10.27
CA ARG A 228 -14.26 -20.37 -11.26
C ARG A 228 -12.90 -20.93 -10.84
N ALA A 229 -12.56 -20.85 -9.54
CA ALA A 229 -11.35 -21.44 -9.00
C ALA A 229 -11.30 -22.96 -9.16
N HIS A 230 -12.44 -23.65 -8.95
CA HIS A 230 -12.53 -25.11 -9.15
C HIS A 230 -12.47 -25.53 -10.63
N ARG A 231 -12.95 -24.68 -11.56
CA ARG A 231 -12.92 -24.96 -13.01
C ARG A 231 -11.60 -24.57 -13.70
N SER A 232 -10.65 -24.03 -12.97
CA SER A 232 -9.37 -23.53 -13.51
C SER A 232 -8.22 -24.38 -12.98
N THR A 233 -7.16 -24.54 -13.79
CA THR A 233 -5.95 -25.30 -13.44
C THR A 233 -4.71 -24.42 -13.42
N GLY A 234 -3.66 -24.82 -12.72
CA GLY A 234 -2.36 -24.17 -12.72
C GLY A 234 -2.33 -22.75 -12.13
N ARG A 235 -1.69 -21.81 -12.84
CA ARG A 235 -1.56 -20.39 -12.42
C ARG A 235 -2.90 -19.68 -12.26
N ARG A 236 -3.88 -19.97 -13.15
CA ARG A 236 -5.23 -19.39 -13.11
C ARG A 236 -5.99 -19.84 -11.85
N GLN A 237 -5.89 -21.10 -11.45
CA GLN A 237 -6.50 -21.60 -10.21
C GLN A 237 -5.96 -20.88 -8.97
N ARG A 238 -4.63 -20.67 -8.89
CA ARG A 238 -4.03 -19.91 -7.79
C ARG A 238 -4.50 -18.46 -7.74
N TRP A 239 -4.67 -17.84 -8.90
CA TRP A 239 -5.21 -16.48 -9.00
C TRP A 239 -6.67 -16.41 -8.54
N TRP A 240 -7.53 -17.32 -9.03
CA TRP A 240 -8.95 -17.37 -8.64
C TRP A 240 -9.13 -17.72 -7.15
N ARG A 241 -8.31 -18.60 -6.58
CA ARG A 241 -8.32 -18.88 -5.14
C ARG A 241 -7.95 -17.66 -4.32
N ARG A 242 -6.95 -16.88 -4.73
CA ARG A 242 -6.59 -15.60 -4.08
C ARG A 242 -7.71 -14.57 -4.24
N ALA A 243 -8.32 -14.47 -5.42
CA ALA A 243 -9.46 -13.59 -5.65
C ALA A 243 -10.67 -13.98 -4.79
N ALA A 244 -10.90 -15.26 -4.51
CA ALA A 244 -11.99 -15.73 -3.68
C ALA A 244 -11.79 -15.43 -2.17
N THR A 245 -10.57 -15.12 -1.71
CA THR A 245 -10.32 -14.69 -0.32
C THR A 245 -10.53 -13.18 -0.12
N ALA A 246 -10.48 -12.38 -1.19
CA ALA A 246 -10.63 -10.93 -1.10
C ALA A 246 -11.99 -10.47 -0.53
N PRO A 247 -13.15 -11.02 -0.94
CA PRO A 247 -14.44 -10.64 -0.37
C PRO A 247 -14.54 -10.90 1.14
N ARG A 248 -13.94 -12.01 1.62
CA ARG A 248 -13.90 -12.34 3.06
C ARG A 248 -13.06 -11.33 3.83
N ALA A 249 -11.88 -11.00 3.36
CA ALA A 249 -11.02 -10.00 3.98
C ALA A 249 -11.69 -8.63 4.00
N LEU A 250 -12.36 -8.24 2.89
CA LEU A 250 -13.12 -6.99 2.81
C LEU A 250 -14.26 -6.95 3.84
N ARG A 251 -15.04 -8.02 3.94
CA ARG A 251 -16.13 -8.12 4.92
C ARG A 251 -15.61 -8.07 6.36
N SER A 252 -14.56 -8.82 6.67
CA SER A 252 -13.94 -8.81 7.99
C SER A 252 -13.38 -7.43 8.34
N GLY A 253 -12.69 -6.78 7.40
CA GLY A 253 -12.16 -5.43 7.55
C GLY A 253 -13.28 -4.38 7.72
N LEU A 254 -14.35 -4.46 6.93
CA LEU A 254 -15.51 -3.58 7.06
C LEU A 254 -16.22 -3.77 8.41
N GLY A 255 -16.39 -5.02 8.86
CA GLY A 255 -16.92 -5.32 10.17
C GLY A 255 -16.08 -4.71 11.29
N ALA A 256 -14.77 -4.85 11.21
CA ALA A 256 -13.83 -4.25 12.17
C ALA A 256 -13.89 -2.70 12.14
N ALA A 257 -13.94 -2.09 10.95
CA ALA A 257 -14.10 -0.65 10.80
C ALA A 257 -15.42 -0.14 11.40
N LEU A 258 -16.52 -0.82 11.15
CA LEU A 258 -17.82 -0.48 11.74
C LEU A 258 -17.83 -0.59 13.28
N VAL A 259 -17.12 -1.55 13.84
CA VAL A 259 -16.94 -1.66 15.31
C VAL A 259 -16.17 -0.46 15.85
N ILE A 260 -15.08 -0.03 15.17
CA ILE A 260 -14.30 1.16 15.53
C ILE A 260 -15.21 2.40 15.51
N VAL A 261 -16.01 2.57 14.43
CA VAL A 261 -16.93 3.70 14.30
C VAL A 261 -17.99 3.69 15.39
N ARG A 262 -18.66 2.55 15.64
CA ARG A 262 -19.73 2.45 16.65
C ARG A 262 -19.23 2.66 18.08
N ARG A 263 -18.01 2.20 18.36
CA ARG A 263 -17.38 2.38 19.68
C ARG A 263 -16.75 3.75 19.89
N ARG A 264 -16.76 4.61 18.87
CA ARG A 264 -16.09 5.92 18.88
C ARG A 264 -14.63 5.79 19.32
N ASP A 265 -13.95 4.80 18.78
CA ASP A 265 -12.56 4.50 19.13
C ASP A 265 -11.63 5.69 18.79
N PRO A 266 -10.58 5.97 19.59
CA PRO A 266 -9.59 6.99 19.27
C PRO A 266 -8.95 6.88 17.88
N ALA A 267 -8.96 5.71 17.25
CA ALA A 267 -8.54 5.53 15.87
C ALA A 267 -9.30 6.44 14.89
N LEU A 268 -10.58 6.79 15.19
CA LEU A 268 -11.34 7.76 14.38
C LEU A 268 -10.75 9.17 14.45
N LEU A 269 -10.31 9.59 15.63
CA LEU A 269 -9.60 10.87 15.77
C LEU A 269 -8.27 10.82 15.01
N GLY A 270 -7.63 9.64 14.99
CA GLY A 270 -6.43 9.39 14.19
C GLY A 270 -6.67 9.65 12.71
N VAL A 271 -7.66 9.02 12.10
CA VAL A 271 -7.90 9.18 10.66
C VAL A 271 -8.43 10.58 10.31
N LEU A 272 -9.34 11.14 11.09
CA LEU A 272 -9.86 12.49 10.86
C LEU A 272 -8.79 13.56 11.07
N GLY A 273 -7.94 13.38 12.10
CA GLY A 273 -6.84 14.28 12.39
C GLY A 273 -5.75 14.21 11.30
N ALA A 274 -5.40 13.02 10.82
CA ALA A 274 -4.42 12.87 9.76
C ALA A 274 -4.82 13.68 8.51
N TRP A 275 -6.01 13.47 7.98
CA TRP A 275 -6.51 14.22 6.82
C TRP A 275 -6.74 15.71 7.12
N GLY A 276 -7.29 16.03 8.31
CA GLY A 276 -7.57 17.41 8.69
C GLY A 276 -6.31 18.24 8.85
N PHE A 277 -5.27 17.73 9.51
CA PHE A 277 -4.01 18.45 9.69
C PHE A 277 -3.20 18.53 8.39
N ASP A 278 -3.25 17.53 7.52
CA ASP A 278 -2.60 17.58 6.21
C ASP A 278 -3.25 18.67 5.32
N ILE A 279 -4.59 18.78 5.31
CA ILE A 279 -5.30 19.88 4.65
C ILE A 279 -4.97 21.23 5.31
N ALA A 280 -4.80 21.27 6.63
CA ALA A 280 -4.38 22.47 7.33
C ALA A 280 -2.95 22.90 6.96
N ALA A 281 -2.04 21.96 6.68
CA ALA A 281 -0.70 22.24 6.16
C ALA A 281 -0.76 22.89 4.77
N LEU A 282 -1.65 22.40 3.90
CA LEU A 282 -1.92 23.04 2.59
C LEU A 282 -2.50 24.43 2.76
N TRP A 283 -3.47 24.61 3.67
CA TRP A 283 -4.03 25.93 3.98
C TRP A 283 -2.96 26.90 4.49
N ALA A 284 -2.12 26.47 5.41
CA ALA A 284 -1.01 27.26 5.92
C ALA A 284 -0.04 27.68 4.79
N SER A 285 0.20 26.77 3.85
CA SER A 285 1.01 27.05 2.67
C SER A 285 0.39 28.13 1.77
N PHE A 286 -0.93 28.12 1.56
CA PHE A 286 -1.62 29.21 0.84
C PHE A 286 -1.52 30.54 1.61
N ARG A 287 -1.69 30.51 2.92
CA ARG A 287 -1.59 31.72 3.78
C ARG A 287 -0.18 32.30 3.76
N ALA A 288 0.85 31.47 3.64
CA ALA A 288 2.23 31.93 3.55
C ALA A 288 2.47 32.84 2.34
N PHE A 289 1.70 32.67 1.26
CA PHE A 289 1.79 33.47 0.03
C PHE A 289 0.62 34.47 -0.11
N GLY A 290 -0.05 34.81 1.00
CA GLY A 290 -1.10 35.84 1.02
C GLY A 290 -2.43 35.40 0.40
N GLN A 291 -2.66 34.11 0.16
CA GLN A 291 -3.93 33.59 -0.34
C GLN A 291 -4.73 32.85 0.73
N SER A 292 -6.04 32.82 0.56
CA SER A 292 -6.95 32.08 1.42
C SER A 292 -8.11 31.54 0.58
N PRO A 293 -7.94 30.45 -0.17
CA PRO A 293 -9.05 29.82 -0.87
C PRO A 293 -10.20 29.49 0.09
N PRO A 294 -11.46 29.57 -0.33
CA PRO A 294 -12.58 29.11 0.47
C PRO A 294 -12.39 27.66 0.92
N GLY A 295 -12.83 27.32 2.14
CA GLY A 295 -12.55 26.02 2.73
C GLY A 295 -13.02 24.83 1.87
N GLY A 296 -14.20 24.94 1.24
CA GLY A 296 -14.69 23.91 0.31
C GLY A 296 -13.79 23.72 -0.92
N VAL A 297 -13.30 24.84 -1.49
CA VAL A 297 -12.36 24.82 -2.62
C VAL A 297 -11.02 24.21 -2.20
N LEU A 298 -10.53 24.55 -1.00
CA LEU A 298 -9.29 24.01 -0.46
C LEU A 298 -9.36 22.48 -0.32
N VAL A 299 -10.40 21.99 0.34
CA VAL A 299 -10.64 20.55 0.55
C VAL A 299 -10.79 19.82 -0.78
N MET A 300 -11.57 20.38 -1.70
CA MET A 300 -11.82 19.76 -3.00
C MET A 300 -10.56 19.74 -3.87
N GLY A 301 -9.82 20.85 -3.92
CA GLY A 301 -8.54 20.94 -4.65
C GLY A 301 -7.50 19.96 -4.11
N TYR A 302 -7.44 19.80 -2.79
CA TYR A 302 -6.60 18.82 -2.13
C TYR A 302 -6.94 17.38 -2.56
N TYR A 303 -8.21 16.98 -2.40
CA TYR A 303 -8.61 15.61 -2.68
C TYR A 303 -8.60 15.27 -4.18
N VAL A 304 -9.00 16.18 -5.06
CA VAL A 304 -8.90 16.00 -6.51
C VAL A 304 -7.44 15.85 -6.94
N GLY A 305 -6.54 16.64 -6.37
CA GLY A 305 -5.10 16.49 -6.61
C GLY A 305 -4.57 15.15 -6.12
N THR A 306 -5.00 14.72 -4.94
CA THR A 306 -4.56 13.44 -4.34
C THR A 306 -5.06 12.21 -5.12
N LEU A 307 -6.17 12.32 -5.88
CA LEU A 307 -6.60 11.26 -6.80
C LEU A 307 -5.51 10.86 -7.80
N ALA A 308 -4.61 11.79 -8.14
CA ALA A 308 -3.48 11.47 -9.02
C ALA A 308 -2.48 10.45 -8.43
N ASN A 309 -2.52 10.18 -7.12
CA ASN A 309 -1.76 9.09 -6.51
C ASN A 309 -2.20 7.69 -6.99
N THR A 310 -3.40 7.56 -7.56
CA THR A 310 -3.85 6.31 -8.18
C THR A 310 -3.11 5.99 -9.49
N LEU A 311 -2.49 6.99 -10.09
CA LEU A 311 -1.64 6.79 -11.26
C LEU A 311 -0.31 6.14 -10.81
N PRO A 312 0.24 5.20 -11.58
CA PRO A 312 1.48 4.51 -11.23
C PRO A 312 2.72 5.41 -11.46
N LEU A 313 2.72 6.58 -10.84
CA LEU A 313 3.83 7.53 -10.85
C LEU A 313 4.68 7.34 -9.58
N PRO A 314 6.01 7.34 -9.69
CA PRO A 314 6.90 7.25 -8.52
C PRO A 314 6.56 8.34 -7.51
N GLY A 315 6.07 7.95 -6.33
CA GLY A 315 5.69 8.87 -5.25
C GLY A 315 4.62 9.91 -5.62
N GLY A 316 3.86 9.69 -6.71
CA GLY A 316 2.89 10.67 -7.21
C GLY A 316 3.50 11.99 -7.71
N ILE A 317 4.84 12.06 -7.85
CA ILE A 317 5.56 13.29 -8.23
C ILE A 317 5.11 13.76 -9.61
N GLY A 318 4.76 15.03 -9.71
CA GLY A 318 4.21 15.67 -10.91
C GLY A 318 2.71 15.44 -11.10
N GLY A 319 2.18 14.29 -10.71
CA GLY A 319 0.74 13.97 -10.80
C GLY A 319 -0.09 14.70 -9.74
N VAL A 320 0.32 14.57 -8.49
CA VAL A 320 -0.40 15.22 -7.36
C VAL A 320 -0.26 16.74 -7.46
N GLU A 321 0.95 17.25 -7.70
CA GLU A 321 1.19 18.68 -7.88
C GLU A 321 0.38 19.24 -9.04
N GLY A 322 0.46 18.59 -10.21
CA GLY A 322 -0.31 19.00 -11.39
C GLY A 322 -1.82 18.90 -11.19
N GLY A 323 -2.27 17.84 -10.51
CA GLY A 323 -3.67 17.64 -10.15
C GLY A 323 -4.19 18.71 -9.20
N MET A 324 -3.45 19.04 -8.13
CA MET A 324 -3.81 20.12 -7.20
C MET A 324 -3.82 21.47 -7.90
N ILE A 325 -2.75 21.82 -8.63
CA ILE A 325 -2.67 23.09 -9.36
C ILE A 325 -3.82 23.20 -10.36
N GLY A 326 -4.05 22.15 -11.15
CA GLY A 326 -5.14 22.12 -12.12
C GLY A 326 -6.52 22.27 -11.49
N ALA A 327 -6.76 21.61 -10.36
CA ALA A 327 -8.02 21.75 -9.61
C ALA A 327 -8.21 23.18 -9.09
N PHE A 328 -7.21 23.76 -8.44
CA PHE A 328 -7.31 25.15 -7.93
C PHE A 328 -7.49 26.17 -9.04
N LEU A 329 -6.81 25.99 -10.19
CA LEU A 329 -7.02 26.84 -11.37
C LEU A 329 -8.46 26.72 -11.90
N ALA A 330 -9.01 25.50 -11.94
CA ALA A 330 -10.39 25.27 -12.35
C ALA A 330 -11.39 25.96 -11.40
N PHE A 331 -11.07 26.08 -10.11
CA PHE A 331 -11.83 26.85 -9.13
C PHE A 331 -11.60 28.37 -9.21
N GLY A 332 -10.75 28.85 -10.13
CA GLY A 332 -10.46 30.29 -10.30
C GLY A 332 -9.45 30.85 -9.30
N VAL A 333 -8.69 30.01 -8.60
CA VAL A 333 -7.62 30.47 -7.69
C VAL A 333 -6.42 30.96 -8.51
N ASN A 334 -5.76 32.03 -8.04
CA ASN A 334 -4.63 32.67 -8.74
C ASN A 334 -3.49 31.67 -9.01
N GLY A 335 -3.14 31.48 -10.28
CA GLY A 335 -2.21 30.44 -10.74
C GLY A 335 -0.79 30.52 -10.16
N PRO A 336 -0.07 31.66 -10.33
CA PRO A 336 1.28 31.81 -9.81
C PRO A 336 1.41 31.55 -8.31
N LEU A 337 0.46 32.03 -7.50
CA LEU A 337 0.47 31.81 -6.06
C LEU A 337 0.04 30.40 -5.67
N THR A 338 -0.86 29.79 -6.45
CA THR A 338 -1.23 28.37 -6.29
C THR A 338 -0.02 27.45 -6.48
N ILE A 339 0.80 27.70 -7.50
CA ILE A 339 2.02 26.93 -7.75
C ILE A 339 2.94 27.01 -6.52
N LEU A 340 3.18 28.22 -5.99
CA LEU A 340 4.03 28.42 -4.82
C LEU A 340 3.47 27.68 -3.58
N ALA A 341 2.18 27.83 -3.33
CA ALA A 341 1.52 27.19 -2.18
C ALA A 341 1.56 25.65 -2.26
N VAL A 342 1.26 25.09 -3.43
CA VAL A 342 1.29 23.64 -3.64
C VAL A 342 2.72 23.09 -3.53
N LEU A 343 3.73 23.79 -4.07
CA LEU A 343 5.12 23.36 -3.95
C LEU A 343 5.63 23.45 -2.51
N ALA A 344 5.27 24.52 -1.77
CA ALA A 344 5.60 24.64 -0.35
C ALA A 344 4.95 23.52 0.47
N TYR A 345 3.65 23.29 0.27
CA TYR A 345 2.95 22.18 0.89
C TYR A 345 3.62 20.83 0.59
N ARG A 346 3.99 20.55 -0.67
CA ARG A 346 4.66 19.29 -1.05
C ARG A 346 6.07 19.18 -0.43
N THR A 347 6.75 20.30 -0.24
CA THR A 347 8.03 20.31 0.50
C THR A 347 7.81 19.86 1.95
N ILE A 348 6.77 20.37 2.59
CA ILE A 348 6.43 20.05 3.97
C ILE A 348 5.91 18.61 4.11
N SER A 349 4.90 18.22 3.31
CA SER A 349 4.19 16.94 3.49
C SER A 349 4.89 15.73 2.83
N TYR A 350 5.71 15.96 1.82
CA TYR A 350 6.37 14.87 1.10
C TYR A 350 7.85 14.73 1.46
N TRP A 351 8.63 15.83 1.30
CA TRP A 351 10.08 15.75 1.44
C TRP A 351 10.55 15.78 2.89
N LEU A 352 9.96 16.65 3.72
CA LEU A 352 10.38 16.79 5.11
C LEU A 352 10.23 15.48 5.92
N PRO A 353 9.10 14.74 5.85
CA PRO A 353 8.93 13.48 6.57
C PRO A 353 9.80 12.34 6.05
N THR A 354 10.39 12.47 4.86
CA THR A 354 11.23 11.42 4.25
C THR A 354 12.49 11.17 5.07
N VAL A 355 13.09 12.21 5.65
CA VAL A 355 14.31 12.07 6.47
C VAL A 355 14.05 11.28 7.76
N PRO A 356 13.10 11.70 8.64
CA PRO A 356 12.78 10.92 9.85
C PRO A 356 12.22 9.53 9.51
N GLY A 357 11.54 9.37 8.37
CA GLY A 357 11.04 8.08 7.92
C GLY A 357 12.16 7.11 7.49
N ALA A 358 13.23 7.59 6.87
CA ALA A 358 14.41 6.79 6.57
C ALA A 358 15.10 6.31 7.87
N VAL A 359 15.22 7.19 8.87
CA VAL A 359 15.72 6.83 10.21
C VAL A 359 14.82 5.80 10.87
N ALA A 360 13.49 6.01 10.82
CA ALA A 360 12.51 5.07 11.36
C ALA A 360 12.59 3.69 10.69
N TYR A 361 12.89 3.62 9.39
CA TYR A 361 13.10 2.36 8.68
C TYR A 361 14.31 1.58 9.24
N VAL A 362 15.43 2.26 9.47
CA VAL A 362 16.62 1.62 10.07
C VAL A 362 16.31 1.14 11.48
N GLN A 363 15.67 1.97 12.30
CA GLN A 363 15.25 1.61 13.66
C GLN A 363 14.29 0.42 13.66
N LEU A 364 13.31 0.39 12.72
CA LEU A 364 12.36 -0.71 12.57
C LEU A 364 13.05 -2.03 12.25
N ARG A 365 14.08 -2.01 11.38
CA ARG A 365 14.87 -3.21 11.08
C ARG A 365 15.55 -3.78 12.34
N HIS A 366 16.12 -2.93 13.18
CA HIS A 366 16.71 -3.36 14.44
C HIS A 366 15.67 -3.87 15.44
N THR A 367 14.54 -3.20 15.57
CA THR A 367 13.42 -3.64 16.41
C THR A 367 12.90 -5.02 16.00
N VAL A 368 12.71 -5.24 14.68
CA VAL A 368 12.25 -6.53 14.14
C VAL A 368 13.32 -7.63 14.30
N ALA A 369 14.60 -7.31 14.19
CA ALA A 369 15.68 -8.26 14.47
C ALA A 369 15.63 -8.74 15.92
N GLY A 370 15.45 -7.83 16.89
CA GLY A 370 15.28 -8.18 18.31
C GLY A 370 14.06 -9.07 18.57
N TRP A 371 12.93 -8.81 17.92
CA TRP A 371 11.74 -9.69 18.07
C TRP A 371 11.98 -11.13 17.59
N ARG A 372 12.81 -11.32 16.57
CA ARG A 372 13.15 -12.64 16.03
C ARG A 372 14.06 -13.42 16.97
N THR A 373 15.06 -12.78 17.59
CA THR A 373 15.95 -13.43 18.55
C THR A 373 15.18 -13.89 19.79
N GLU A 374 14.30 -13.03 20.35
CA GLU A 374 13.46 -13.40 21.49
C GLU A 374 12.51 -14.57 21.20
N THR A 375 12.05 -14.73 19.94
CA THR A 375 11.17 -15.85 19.55
C THR A 375 11.96 -17.15 19.42
N THR A 376 13.24 -17.09 19.05
CA THR A 376 14.14 -18.25 18.94
C THR A 376 14.56 -18.75 20.34
N ASP A 377 14.82 -17.85 21.28
CA ASP A 377 15.22 -18.20 22.66
C ASP A 377 14.07 -18.78 23.51
N ARG A 378 12.84 -18.46 23.17
CA ARG A 378 11.63 -18.98 23.85
C ARG A 378 11.16 -20.32 23.32
N GLY A 379 11.92 -21.17 22.70
CA GLY A 379 11.62 -22.55 22.27
C GLY A 379 10.13 -22.89 22.01
N PRO A 380 9.74 -23.95 21.34
CA PRO A 380 8.34 -24.27 21.15
C PRO A 380 7.64 -24.40 22.51
N HIS A 381 6.49 -23.70 22.67
CA HIS A 381 5.66 -23.69 23.87
C HIS A 381 5.39 -25.14 24.35
N PRO A 382 5.60 -25.50 25.63
CA PRO A 382 5.45 -26.86 26.15
C PRO A 382 3.97 -27.33 26.25
N ALA A 383 3.04 -26.70 25.55
CA ALA A 383 1.60 -27.04 25.61
C ALA A 383 1.19 -28.25 24.72
N ILE A 384 2.12 -28.92 24.00
CA ILE A 384 1.80 -30.10 23.16
C ILE A 384 2.38 -31.38 23.73
N ALA A 385 3.07 -31.35 24.88
CA ALA A 385 3.71 -32.55 25.45
C ALA A 385 2.86 -33.30 26.50
N LEU A 386 1.61 -32.91 26.75
CA LEU A 386 0.77 -33.54 27.79
C LEU A 386 -0.25 -34.56 27.31
N ASP A 387 -0.29 -34.86 25.99
CA ASP A 387 -1.30 -35.81 25.46
C ASP A 387 -0.73 -37.11 24.87
N ALA A 388 0.57 -37.39 25.12
CA ALA A 388 1.20 -38.63 24.62
C ALA A 388 1.48 -39.68 25.73
N SER A 389 1.05 -39.46 26.98
CA SER A 389 1.38 -40.40 28.07
C SER A 389 0.16 -41.03 28.74
N SER A 390 -1.06 -40.93 28.16
CA SER A 390 -2.28 -41.52 28.81
C SER A 390 -2.85 -42.78 28.12
N ASP A 391 -2.22 -43.32 27.10
CA ASP A 391 -2.65 -44.59 26.49
C ASP A 391 -1.64 -45.70 26.74
N ALA A 392 -1.58 -46.22 28.00
CA ALA A 392 -1.10 -47.55 28.29
C ALA A 392 -2.27 -48.32 28.96
N PRO A 393 -2.84 -49.37 28.34
CA PRO A 393 -3.85 -50.24 28.97
C PRO A 393 -3.19 -51.15 29.97
N PRO A 394 -3.99 -51.64 30.99
CA PRO A 394 -3.53 -52.42 32.12
C PRO A 394 -3.08 -53.84 31.75
#